data_cf603fde2d7072b53bbf7026dddc466a
#
_entry.id   cf603fde2d7072b53bbf7026dddc466a
#
_cell.length_a   1.000
_cell.length_b   1.000
_cell.length_c   1.000
_cell.angle_alpha   90.00
_cell.angle_beta   90.00
_cell.angle_gamma   90.00
#
_symmetry.space_group_name_H-M   'P 1'
#
loop_
_entity.id
_entity.type
_entity.pdbx_description
1 polymer ?
#
loop_
_entity_poly.entity_id
_entity_poly.type
_entity_poly.pdbx_seq_one_letter_code
_entity_poly.pdbx_strand_id
1 'polypeptide(L)'
;MPIPHLPQEILDYVTDLLHDEQETLKQCCLVSKSWVPCARKHLFADISFSRTGDLEAWKKTFPDPEVSPARHTHSLYVGCPESVTAADAEEGGWIRTFSRVVRLEVRGTTFDDSKLSLVPFHNFSPALKSLQVVFCPVPRSRVFNLICSLPLLEDLGLFELSGYDTDYSGIDFQPSASLPLTGTLELDSHRMGPTVGRLLDLPGDLHFRKLVLTWCSQEDLGWIMALVARCFDTLKCFDIRNSLYCMSFWLLHWDLCLT
;
A
#
# COMPACT_ATOMS: atom_id res chain seq x y z
N MET A 1 -44.31 -24.78 5.52
CA MET A 1 -43.31 -25.63 4.84
C MET A 1 -41.94 -25.05 5.17
N PRO A 2 -40.95 -25.81 5.64
CA PRO A 2 -39.60 -25.30 5.81
C PRO A 2 -39.05 -24.93 4.43
N ILE A 3 -38.51 -23.72 4.31
CA ILE A 3 -37.79 -23.27 3.13
C ILE A 3 -36.57 -24.17 2.98
N PRO A 4 -36.37 -24.86 1.84
CA PRO A 4 -35.20 -25.68 1.66
C PRO A 4 -33.95 -24.81 1.83
N HIS A 5 -33.04 -25.20 2.73
CA HIS A 5 -31.78 -24.51 2.90
C HIS A 5 -30.97 -24.68 1.62
N LEU A 6 -30.61 -23.56 1.00
CA LEU A 6 -29.65 -23.57 -0.10
C LEU A 6 -28.31 -24.12 0.43
N PRO A 7 -27.62 -24.96 -0.33
CA PRO A 7 -26.24 -25.36 -0.02
C PRO A 7 -25.32 -24.14 0.14
N GLN A 8 -24.34 -24.21 1.04
CA GLN A 8 -23.46 -23.11 1.33
C GLN A 8 -22.67 -22.68 0.09
N GLU A 9 -22.31 -23.62 -0.76
CA GLU A 9 -21.59 -23.39 -2.00
C GLU A 9 -22.36 -22.49 -2.98
N ILE A 10 -23.70 -22.62 -2.99
CA ILE A 10 -24.54 -21.74 -3.82
C ILE A 10 -24.59 -20.33 -3.23
N LEU A 11 -24.63 -20.20 -1.90
CA LEU A 11 -24.58 -18.90 -1.23
C LEU A 11 -23.25 -18.21 -1.48
N ASP A 12 -22.13 -18.94 -1.36
CA ASP A 12 -20.78 -18.45 -1.66
C ASP A 12 -20.70 -17.99 -3.12
N TYR A 13 -21.15 -18.81 -4.06
CA TYR A 13 -21.13 -18.45 -5.48
C TYR A 13 -21.95 -17.19 -5.80
N VAL A 14 -23.15 -17.07 -5.24
CA VAL A 14 -23.99 -15.87 -5.45
C VAL A 14 -23.35 -14.63 -4.84
N THR A 15 -22.78 -14.72 -3.63
CA THR A 15 -22.10 -13.58 -3.00
C THR A 15 -20.81 -13.20 -3.75
N ASP A 16 -20.09 -14.17 -4.32
CA ASP A 16 -18.92 -13.91 -5.15
C ASP A 16 -19.28 -13.16 -6.43
N LEU A 17 -20.44 -13.44 -7.04
CA LEU A 17 -20.96 -12.67 -8.18
C LEU A 17 -21.37 -11.23 -7.81
N LEU A 18 -21.73 -11.01 -6.55
CA LEU A 18 -22.19 -9.72 -6.02
C LEU A 18 -21.06 -8.93 -5.35
N HIS A 19 -19.79 -9.32 -5.49
CA HIS A 19 -18.67 -8.75 -4.73
C HIS A 19 -18.57 -7.22 -4.85
N ASP A 20 -18.92 -6.63 -5.98
CA ASP A 20 -18.91 -5.18 -6.21
C ASP A 20 -20.20 -4.47 -5.77
N GLU A 21 -21.25 -5.23 -5.41
CA GLU A 21 -22.58 -4.73 -5.10
C GLU A 21 -22.79 -4.63 -3.58
N GLN A 22 -22.10 -3.68 -2.92
CA GLN A 22 -22.10 -3.58 -1.46
C GLN A 22 -23.49 -3.48 -0.83
N GLU A 23 -24.41 -2.70 -1.43
CA GLU A 23 -25.77 -2.55 -0.89
C GLU A 23 -26.56 -3.86 -1.00
N THR A 24 -26.39 -4.59 -2.09
CA THR A 24 -27.00 -5.91 -2.27
C THR A 24 -26.46 -6.91 -1.25
N LEU A 25 -25.13 -6.91 -1.02
CA LEU A 25 -24.52 -7.75 0.01
C LEU A 25 -25.02 -7.43 1.42
N LYS A 26 -25.22 -6.15 1.75
CA LYS A 26 -25.85 -5.74 3.02
C LYS A 26 -27.26 -6.31 3.16
N GLN A 27 -28.06 -6.23 2.09
CA GLN A 27 -29.42 -6.80 2.10
C GLN A 27 -29.38 -8.33 2.26
N CYS A 28 -28.43 -9.02 1.62
CA CYS A 28 -28.22 -10.45 1.82
C CYS A 28 -28.01 -10.81 3.30
N CYS A 29 -27.25 -10.00 4.04
CA CYS A 29 -27.04 -10.20 5.48
C CYS A 29 -28.35 -10.12 6.30
N LEU A 30 -29.34 -9.39 5.82
CA LEU A 30 -30.64 -9.23 6.50
C LEU A 30 -31.64 -10.36 6.17
N VAL A 31 -31.43 -11.07 5.05
CA VAL A 31 -32.33 -12.14 4.61
C VAL A 31 -32.22 -13.38 5.50
N SER A 32 -31.01 -13.83 5.79
CA SER A 32 -30.76 -15.01 6.61
C SER A 32 -29.34 -15.01 7.18
N LYS A 33 -29.20 -15.59 8.37
CA LYS A 33 -27.89 -15.77 9.02
C LYS A 33 -26.91 -16.60 8.18
N SER A 34 -27.37 -17.45 7.28
CA SER A 34 -26.53 -18.27 6.39
C SER A 34 -25.79 -17.42 5.33
N TRP A 35 -26.32 -16.25 4.96
CA TRP A 35 -25.67 -15.34 4.02
C TRP A 35 -24.55 -14.50 4.66
N VAL A 36 -24.65 -14.28 5.98
CA VAL A 36 -23.74 -13.36 6.68
C VAL A 36 -22.25 -13.71 6.53
N PRO A 37 -21.82 -14.98 6.70
CA PRO A 37 -20.40 -15.31 6.59
C PRO A 37 -19.81 -15.02 5.21
N CYS A 38 -20.58 -15.32 4.14
CA CYS A 38 -20.17 -15.11 2.75
C CYS A 38 -20.13 -13.62 2.41
N ALA A 39 -21.23 -12.91 2.69
CA ALA A 39 -21.33 -11.48 2.40
C ALA A 39 -20.28 -10.66 3.17
N ARG A 40 -19.94 -11.03 4.41
CA ARG A 40 -18.90 -10.35 5.20
C ARG A 40 -17.54 -10.39 4.55
N LYS A 41 -17.16 -11.45 3.85
CA LYS A 41 -15.87 -11.53 3.16
C LYS A 41 -15.72 -10.39 2.16
N HIS A 42 -16.78 -10.10 1.41
CA HIS A 42 -16.79 -9.04 0.38
C HIS A 42 -17.02 -7.65 0.97
N LEU A 43 -17.95 -7.53 1.93
CA LEU A 43 -18.25 -6.26 2.59
C LEU A 43 -17.05 -5.65 3.33
N PHE A 44 -16.13 -6.49 3.80
CA PHE A 44 -14.94 -6.07 4.54
C PHE A 44 -13.63 -6.37 3.82
N ALA A 45 -13.70 -6.68 2.51
CA ALA A 45 -12.51 -6.90 1.69
C ALA A 45 -11.67 -5.62 1.57
N ASP A 46 -12.34 -4.49 1.42
CA ASP A 46 -11.73 -3.16 1.27
C ASP A 46 -12.20 -2.27 2.42
N ILE A 47 -11.28 -1.85 3.27
CA ILE A 47 -11.55 -0.97 4.41
C ILE A 47 -10.83 0.35 4.22
N SER A 48 -11.53 1.45 4.53
CA SER A 48 -11.00 2.80 4.48
C SER A 48 -11.21 3.53 5.80
N PHE A 49 -10.11 3.93 6.42
CA PHE A 49 -10.08 4.87 7.55
C PHE A 49 -9.63 6.24 7.02
N SER A 50 -10.57 6.99 6.46
CA SER A 50 -10.28 8.25 5.76
C SER A 50 -10.33 9.48 6.65
N ARG A 51 -10.92 9.37 7.85
CA ARG A 51 -11.11 10.47 8.80
C ARG A 51 -10.53 10.15 10.15
N THR A 52 -10.09 11.19 10.84
CA THR A 52 -9.75 11.07 12.28
C THR A 52 -10.95 10.52 13.04
N GLY A 53 -10.73 9.44 13.78
CA GLY A 53 -11.78 8.76 14.55
C GLY A 53 -12.42 7.55 13.86
N ASP A 54 -12.18 7.30 12.57
CA ASP A 54 -12.74 6.12 11.88
C ASP A 54 -12.25 4.81 12.54
N LEU A 55 -10.97 4.74 12.91
CA LEU A 55 -10.42 3.59 13.61
C LEU A 55 -11.05 3.41 15.01
N GLU A 56 -11.28 4.49 15.72
CA GLU A 56 -11.95 4.45 17.04
C GLU A 56 -13.43 4.03 16.90
N ALA A 57 -14.12 4.51 15.87
CA ALA A 57 -15.47 4.05 15.54
C ALA A 57 -15.50 2.55 15.20
N TRP A 58 -14.47 2.07 14.49
CA TRP A 58 -14.30 0.65 14.21
C TRP A 58 -14.11 -0.16 15.48
N LYS A 59 -13.19 0.25 16.37
CA LYS A 59 -12.95 -0.40 17.68
C LYS A 59 -14.21 -0.44 18.53
N LYS A 60 -14.99 0.64 18.53
CA LYS A 60 -16.26 0.70 19.25
C LYS A 60 -17.31 -0.25 18.67
N THR A 61 -17.34 -0.39 17.33
CA THR A 61 -18.30 -1.28 16.65
C THR A 61 -17.94 -2.74 16.81
N PHE A 62 -16.65 -3.04 16.84
CA PHE A 62 -16.09 -4.39 16.98
C PHE A 62 -15.15 -4.43 18.18
N PRO A 63 -15.65 -4.44 19.42
CA PRO A 63 -14.84 -4.32 20.62
C PRO A 63 -13.88 -5.49 20.87
N ASP A 64 -14.16 -6.64 20.26
CA ASP A 64 -13.29 -7.82 20.32
C ASP A 64 -12.52 -7.98 18.99
N PRO A 65 -11.18 -7.83 19.02
CA PRO A 65 -10.32 -8.01 17.84
C PRO A 65 -10.48 -9.37 17.18
N GLU A 66 -10.62 -10.45 17.96
CA GLU A 66 -10.65 -11.83 17.47
C GLU A 66 -11.88 -12.13 16.60
N VAL A 67 -13.02 -11.49 16.90
CA VAL A 67 -14.25 -11.64 16.12
C VAL A 67 -14.47 -10.54 15.11
N SER A 68 -13.55 -9.59 15.05
CA SER A 68 -13.58 -8.50 14.09
C SER A 68 -13.56 -9.00 12.66
N PRO A 69 -14.30 -8.36 11.73
CA PRO A 69 -14.23 -8.68 10.31
C PRO A 69 -12.90 -8.29 9.65
N ALA A 70 -11.99 -7.63 10.34
CA ALA A 70 -10.66 -7.22 9.84
C ALA A 70 -9.88 -8.37 9.18
N ARG A 71 -10.08 -9.63 9.65
CA ARG A 71 -9.49 -10.82 9.04
C ARG A 71 -9.92 -11.09 7.59
N HIS A 72 -10.96 -10.42 7.10
CA HIS A 72 -11.42 -10.54 5.72
C HIS A 72 -10.88 -9.44 4.82
N THR A 73 -10.18 -8.44 5.40
CA THR A 73 -9.65 -7.30 4.66
C THR A 73 -8.43 -7.70 3.85
N HIS A 74 -8.46 -7.33 2.57
CA HIS A 74 -7.37 -7.53 1.61
C HIS A 74 -6.72 -6.19 1.22
N SER A 75 -7.51 -5.11 1.26
CA SER A 75 -7.04 -3.76 0.96
C SER A 75 -7.40 -2.83 2.12
N LEU A 76 -6.40 -2.10 2.62
CA LEU A 76 -6.57 -1.15 3.70
C LEU A 76 -6.05 0.22 3.29
N TYR A 77 -6.93 1.23 3.39
CA TYR A 77 -6.60 2.62 3.24
C TYR A 77 -6.59 3.32 4.60
N VAL A 78 -5.52 4.04 4.92
CA VAL A 78 -5.37 4.83 6.15
C VAL A 78 -5.05 6.27 5.77
N GLY A 79 -6.07 7.13 5.79
CA GLY A 79 -5.96 8.54 5.43
C GLY A 79 -5.54 9.45 6.58
N CYS A 80 -5.58 8.96 7.83
CA CYS A 80 -5.19 9.69 9.04
C CYS A 80 -4.31 8.79 9.91
N PRO A 81 -3.06 8.47 9.48
CA PRO A 81 -2.20 7.54 10.20
C PRO A 81 -1.82 8.02 11.61
N GLU A 82 -1.92 9.32 11.88
CA GLU A 82 -1.76 9.89 13.23
C GLU A 82 -2.78 9.38 14.25
N SER A 83 -3.90 8.82 13.78
CA SER A 83 -4.89 8.18 14.64
C SER A 83 -4.52 6.76 15.05
N VAL A 84 -3.50 6.17 14.41
CA VAL A 84 -2.99 4.84 14.70
C VAL A 84 -1.88 4.96 15.74
N THR A 85 -2.08 4.40 16.91
CA THR A 85 -1.11 4.48 18.02
C THR A 85 -0.16 3.27 18.02
N ALA A 86 0.95 3.39 18.76
CA ALA A 86 1.86 2.26 18.96
C ALA A 86 1.15 1.07 19.63
N ALA A 87 0.21 1.31 20.55
CA ALA A 87 -0.58 0.28 21.21
C ALA A 87 -1.45 -0.54 20.22
N ASP A 88 -1.88 0.09 19.11
CA ASP A 88 -2.63 -0.62 18.06
C ASP A 88 -1.79 -1.64 17.31
N ALA A 89 -0.46 -1.48 17.35
CA ALA A 89 0.51 -2.35 16.69
C ALA A 89 1.09 -3.44 17.59
N GLU A 90 0.86 -3.37 18.89
CA GLU A 90 1.32 -4.36 19.86
C GLU A 90 0.61 -5.70 19.69
N GLU A 91 1.10 -6.72 20.37
CA GLU A 91 0.48 -8.04 20.36
C GLU A 91 -0.95 -7.95 20.92
N GLY A 92 -1.92 -8.44 20.14
CA GLY A 92 -3.35 -8.24 20.43
C GLY A 92 -3.90 -6.88 20.02
N GLY A 93 -3.09 -5.98 19.48
CA GLY A 93 -3.52 -4.68 18.96
C GLY A 93 -4.33 -4.78 17.68
N TRP A 94 -5.16 -3.76 17.45
CA TRP A 94 -6.12 -3.74 16.34
C TRP A 94 -5.50 -3.86 14.96
N ILE A 95 -4.34 -3.25 14.74
CA ILE A 95 -3.66 -3.29 13.44
C ILE A 95 -3.28 -4.72 13.06
N ARG A 96 -2.90 -5.57 14.02
CA ARG A 96 -2.53 -6.96 13.76
C ARG A 96 -3.70 -7.85 13.35
N THR A 97 -4.94 -7.43 13.61
CA THR A 97 -6.13 -8.18 13.14
C THR A 97 -6.28 -8.14 11.62
N PHE A 98 -5.66 -7.16 10.96
CA PHE A 98 -5.61 -7.03 9.50
C PHE A 98 -4.55 -7.94 8.85
N SER A 99 -4.42 -9.16 9.32
CA SER A 99 -3.34 -10.09 8.97
C SER A 99 -3.35 -10.59 7.51
N ARG A 100 -4.45 -10.38 6.79
CA ARG A 100 -4.61 -10.79 5.37
C ARG A 100 -4.53 -9.64 4.39
N VAL A 101 -4.21 -8.46 4.85
CA VAL A 101 -4.06 -7.30 3.95
C VAL A 101 -2.88 -7.52 3.03
N VAL A 102 -3.16 -7.47 1.73
CA VAL A 102 -2.16 -7.56 0.66
C VAL A 102 -1.83 -6.21 0.05
N ARG A 103 -2.71 -5.21 0.22
CA ARG A 103 -2.51 -3.83 -0.24
C ARG A 103 -2.73 -2.87 0.92
N LEU A 104 -1.76 -1.99 1.14
CA LEU A 104 -1.83 -0.92 2.14
C LEU A 104 -1.55 0.41 1.47
N GLU A 105 -2.47 1.35 1.63
CA GLU A 105 -2.24 2.76 1.29
C GLU A 105 -2.25 3.58 2.58
N VAL A 106 -1.17 4.34 2.80
CA VAL A 106 -1.05 5.28 3.91
C VAL A 106 -0.94 6.68 3.34
N ARG A 107 -1.88 7.55 3.68
CA ARG A 107 -1.90 8.94 3.24
C ARG A 107 -1.78 9.88 4.44
N GLY A 108 -0.73 10.69 4.48
CA GLY A 108 -0.59 11.73 5.47
C GLY A 108 -1.52 12.92 5.17
N THR A 109 -2.15 13.46 6.21
CA THR A 109 -3.06 14.62 6.08
C THR A 109 -2.53 15.86 6.79
N THR A 110 -1.54 15.72 7.66
CA THR A 110 -1.00 16.81 8.47
C THR A 110 0.44 17.11 8.10
N PHE A 111 0.81 18.40 8.15
CA PHE A 111 2.20 18.85 8.00
C PHE A 111 2.97 18.79 9.34
N ASP A 112 2.39 18.18 10.38
CA ASP A 112 3.03 18.05 11.70
C ASP A 112 3.80 16.73 11.77
N ASP A 113 5.09 16.78 11.40
CA ASP A 113 6.01 15.64 11.38
C ASP A 113 6.13 14.93 12.75
N SER A 114 5.81 15.64 13.84
CA SER A 114 5.96 15.11 15.20
C SER A 114 4.92 14.04 15.55
N LYS A 115 3.78 14.05 14.89
CA LYS A 115 2.64 13.18 15.19
C LYS A 115 2.55 11.95 14.29
N LEU A 116 3.14 12.04 13.09
CA LEU A 116 3.06 10.94 12.14
C LEU A 116 4.09 9.88 12.47
N SER A 117 3.64 8.70 12.85
CA SER A 117 4.49 7.54 13.07
C SER A 117 4.12 6.40 12.11
N LEU A 118 5.11 5.90 11.37
CA LEU A 118 4.95 4.69 10.55
C LEU A 118 5.27 3.40 11.33
N VAL A 119 5.73 3.52 12.57
CA VAL A 119 6.07 2.38 13.44
C VAL A 119 4.94 1.36 13.58
N PRO A 120 3.67 1.77 13.72
CA PRO A 120 2.56 0.81 13.79
C PRO A 120 2.44 -0.12 12.57
N PHE A 121 2.95 0.30 11.42
CA PHE A 121 2.87 -0.47 10.17
C PHE A 121 4.09 -1.39 9.94
N HIS A 122 5.12 -1.32 10.79
CA HIS A 122 6.23 -2.27 10.73
C HIS A 122 5.71 -3.68 11.05
N ASN A 123 6.02 -4.64 10.18
CA ASN A 123 5.50 -6.00 10.29
C ASN A 123 3.95 -6.07 10.35
N PHE A 124 3.28 -5.12 9.71
CA PHE A 124 1.84 -4.95 9.73
C PHE A 124 1.09 -6.22 9.28
N SER A 125 1.41 -6.72 8.11
CA SER A 125 0.81 -7.95 7.58
C SER A 125 1.88 -8.80 6.90
N PRO A 126 1.99 -10.07 7.27
CA PRO A 126 2.93 -10.98 6.61
C PRO A 126 2.56 -11.26 5.15
N ALA A 127 1.33 -10.91 4.74
CA ALA A 127 0.83 -11.10 3.38
C ALA A 127 0.98 -9.84 2.50
N LEU A 128 1.50 -8.72 3.04
CA LEU A 128 1.55 -7.44 2.33
C LEU A 128 2.48 -7.51 1.13
N LYS A 129 1.92 -7.23 -0.05
CA LYS A 129 2.61 -7.22 -1.34
C LYS A 129 2.67 -5.85 -1.99
N SER A 130 1.72 -4.97 -1.67
CA SER A 130 1.64 -3.64 -2.26
C SER A 130 1.53 -2.58 -1.19
N LEU A 131 2.44 -1.60 -1.22
CA LEU A 131 2.46 -0.44 -0.33
C LEU A 131 2.40 0.84 -1.15
N GLN A 132 1.46 1.73 -0.79
CA GLN A 132 1.42 3.10 -1.29
C GLN A 132 1.56 4.07 -0.13
N VAL A 133 2.50 5.02 -0.24
CA VAL A 133 2.72 6.10 0.72
C VAL A 133 2.49 7.42 0.00
N VAL A 134 1.48 8.16 0.45
CA VAL A 134 0.95 9.33 -0.26
C VAL A 134 0.97 10.56 0.65
N PHE A 135 1.60 11.65 0.20
CA PHE A 135 1.67 12.93 0.93
C PHE A 135 2.12 12.82 2.40
N CYS A 136 3.00 11.88 2.71
CA CYS A 136 3.46 11.68 4.08
C CYS A 136 4.62 12.63 4.40
N PRO A 137 4.43 13.58 5.35
CA PRO A 137 5.47 14.51 5.79
C PRO A 137 6.42 13.86 6.82
N VAL A 138 6.91 12.68 6.51
CA VAL A 138 7.87 11.96 7.36
C VAL A 138 9.23 11.90 6.69
N PRO A 139 10.34 11.85 7.44
CA PRO A 139 11.65 11.61 6.87
C PRO A 139 11.65 10.38 5.97
N ARG A 140 12.24 10.50 4.78
CA ARG A 140 12.35 9.37 3.83
C ARG A 140 12.93 8.13 4.48
N SER A 141 13.91 8.31 5.38
CA SER A 141 14.50 7.22 6.16
C SER A 141 13.45 6.35 6.86
N ARG A 142 12.40 6.94 7.44
CA ARG A 142 11.32 6.19 8.10
C ARG A 142 10.46 5.43 7.11
N VAL A 143 10.18 5.99 5.93
CA VAL A 143 9.47 5.29 4.86
C VAL A 143 10.27 4.08 4.39
N PHE A 144 11.58 4.27 4.18
CA PHE A 144 12.45 3.17 3.74
C PHE A 144 12.63 2.10 4.84
N ASN A 145 12.66 2.48 6.11
CA ASN A 145 12.63 1.53 7.22
C ASN A 145 11.35 0.68 7.21
N LEU A 146 10.19 1.30 6.93
CA LEU A 146 8.94 0.57 6.76
C LEU A 146 9.03 -0.40 5.58
N ILE A 147 9.49 0.05 4.40
CA ILE A 147 9.66 -0.80 3.21
C ILE A 147 10.49 -2.04 3.55
N CYS A 148 11.62 -1.85 4.23
CA CYS A 148 12.50 -2.96 4.60
C CYS A 148 11.95 -3.89 5.66
N SER A 149 10.91 -3.48 6.41
CA SER A 149 10.23 -4.34 7.37
C SER A 149 9.18 -5.27 6.74
N LEU A 150 8.92 -5.15 5.44
CA LEU A 150 7.85 -5.85 4.71
C LEU A 150 8.43 -6.90 3.74
N PRO A 151 8.63 -8.14 4.18
CA PRO A 151 9.46 -9.13 3.46
C PRO A 151 8.86 -9.63 2.13
N LEU A 152 7.55 -9.47 1.91
CA LEU A 152 6.87 -9.91 0.69
C LEU A 152 6.47 -8.76 -0.22
N LEU A 153 7.00 -7.54 0.01
CA LEU A 153 6.63 -6.37 -0.76
C LEU A 153 7.11 -6.49 -2.21
N GLU A 154 6.18 -6.46 -3.14
CA GLU A 154 6.41 -6.55 -4.60
C GLU A 154 6.20 -5.20 -5.28
N ASP A 155 5.08 -4.51 -4.96
CA ASP A 155 4.68 -3.24 -5.56
C ASP A 155 4.86 -2.09 -4.58
N LEU A 156 5.41 -0.98 -5.07
CA LEU A 156 5.71 0.20 -4.27
C LEU A 156 5.25 1.48 -4.98
N GLY A 157 4.40 2.27 -4.31
CA GLY A 157 4.00 3.61 -4.73
C GLY A 157 4.48 4.65 -3.73
N LEU A 158 5.22 5.65 -4.19
CA LEU A 158 5.73 6.75 -3.36
C LEU A 158 5.30 8.08 -4.01
N PHE A 159 4.37 8.78 -3.34
CA PHE A 159 3.72 9.98 -3.87
C PHE A 159 3.99 11.15 -2.95
N GLU A 160 4.63 12.20 -3.48
CA GLU A 160 4.88 13.47 -2.77
C GLU A 160 5.43 13.26 -1.34
N LEU A 161 6.56 12.57 -1.23
CA LEU A 161 7.28 12.44 0.03
C LEU A 161 7.97 13.77 0.36
N SER A 162 7.33 14.60 1.18
CA SER A 162 7.77 15.97 1.50
C SER A 162 8.77 16.07 2.66
N GLY A 163 9.05 14.96 3.35
CA GLY A 163 9.96 14.95 4.49
C GLY A 163 11.38 15.35 4.13
N TYR A 164 11.94 16.31 4.87
CA TYR A 164 13.34 16.68 4.75
C TYR A 164 14.19 15.60 5.43
N ASP A 165 15.14 15.05 4.69
CA ASP A 165 16.20 14.25 5.30
C ASP A 165 17.18 15.20 5.98
N THR A 166 16.83 15.73 7.16
CA THR A 166 17.75 16.51 7.99
C THR A 166 18.78 15.61 8.67
N ASP A 167 18.50 14.32 8.76
CA ASP A 167 19.38 13.34 9.35
C ASP A 167 19.96 12.42 8.29
N TYR A 168 21.17 12.76 7.82
CA TYR A 168 22.10 11.79 7.22
C TYR A 168 22.69 10.83 8.27
N SER A 169 22.17 10.87 9.52
CA SER A 169 22.53 9.90 10.54
C SER A 169 22.17 8.52 10.02
N GLY A 170 23.19 7.72 9.84
CA GLY A 170 23.15 6.45 9.13
C GLY A 170 21.90 5.66 9.47
N ILE A 171 21.22 5.27 8.42
CA ILE A 171 20.13 4.32 8.55
C ILE A 171 20.82 3.06 9.11
N ASP A 172 20.55 2.75 10.38
CA ASP A 172 20.85 1.43 10.95
C ASP A 172 19.93 0.39 10.29
N PHE A 173 20.03 0.33 8.94
CA PHE A 173 19.44 -0.75 8.21
C PHE A 173 20.23 -2.01 8.53
N GLN A 174 19.68 -2.84 9.35
CA GLN A 174 19.97 -4.27 9.25
C GLN A 174 18.88 -4.91 8.40
N PRO A 175 19.04 -4.93 7.08
CA PRO A 175 18.10 -5.63 6.22
C PRO A 175 18.30 -7.12 6.47
N SER A 176 17.32 -7.74 7.09
CA SER A 176 17.38 -9.18 7.38
C SER A 176 17.14 -10.04 6.14
N ALA A 177 16.77 -9.47 4.99
CA ALA A 177 16.58 -10.19 3.73
C ALA A 177 16.60 -9.24 2.53
N SER A 178 16.91 -9.75 1.34
CA SER A 178 16.68 -9.05 0.07
C SER A 178 15.19 -8.89 -0.16
N LEU A 179 14.74 -7.66 -0.46
CA LEU A 179 13.33 -7.38 -0.76
C LEU A 179 12.98 -7.88 -2.18
N PRO A 180 11.88 -8.62 -2.35
CA PRO A 180 11.45 -9.07 -3.67
C PRO A 180 10.69 -7.98 -4.44
N LEU A 181 11.25 -6.78 -4.59
CA LEU A 181 10.63 -5.66 -5.32
C LEU A 181 10.58 -5.97 -6.82
N THR A 182 9.65 -6.82 -7.24
CA THR A 182 9.55 -7.38 -8.59
C THR A 182 8.34 -6.90 -9.39
N GLY A 183 7.44 -6.16 -8.76
CA GLY A 183 6.19 -5.70 -9.37
C GLY A 183 6.31 -4.33 -10.02
N THR A 184 5.48 -3.39 -9.56
CA THR A 184 5.40 -2.01 -10.04
C THR A 184 6.07 -1.05 -9.06
N LEU A 185 6.90 -0.15 -9.58
CA LEU A 185 7.30 1.06 -8.86
C LEU A 185 6.57 2.25 -9.47
N GLU A 186 5.83 2.97 -8.64
CA GLU A 186 5.19 4.23 -9.02
C GLU A 186 5.75 5.38 -8.18
N LEU A 187 6.34 6.36 -8.85
CA LEU A 187 6.91 7.54 -8.23
C LEU A 187 6.20 8.78 -8.76
N ASP A 188 5.66 9.56 -7.84
CA ASP A 188 5.04 10.86 -8.14
C ASP A 188 5.63 11.90 -7.19
N SER A 189 6.53 12.73 -7.69
CA SER A 189 7.16 13.77 -6.90
C SER A 189 7.85 14.79 -7.79
N HIS A 190 7.77 16.05 -7.42
CA HIS A 190 8.49 17.13 -8.09
C HIS A 190 10.03 17.07 -7.93
N ARG A 191 10.53 16.24 -7.03
CA ARG A 191 11.97 16.00 -6.80
C ARG A 191 12.18 14.52 -6.51
N MET A 192 12.35 13.72 -7.55
CA MET A 192 12.54 12.27 -7.43
C MET A 192 13.93 11.85 -6.98
N GLY A 193 14.95 12.66 -7.32
CA GLY A 193 16.35 12.29 -7.10
C GLY A 193 16.64 11.72 -5.71
N PRO A 194 16.29 12.41 -4.60
CA PRO A 194 16.56 11.89 -3.26
C PRO A 194 15.83 10.57 -2.95
N THR A 195 14.61 10.39 -3.47
CA THR A 195 13.84 9.15 -3.28
C THR A 195 14.45 8.01 -4.09
N VAL A 196 14.80 8.26 -5.34
CA VAL A 196 15.48 7.27 -6.19
C VAL A 196 16.86 6.91 -5.64
N GLY A 197 17.64 7.90 -5.15
CA GLY A 197 18.91 7.63 -4.48
C GLY A 197 18.76 6.61 -3.35
N ARG A 198 17.76 6.80 -2.50
CA ARG A 198 17.49 5.86 -1.40
C ARG A 198 17.02 4.47 -1.90
N LEU A 199 16.25 4.42 -2.99
CA LEU A 199 15.90 3.13 -3.61
C LEU A 199 17.14 2.38 -4.12
N LEU A 200 18.08 3.09 -4.73
CA LEU A 200 19.33 2.51 -5.22
C LEU A 200 20.26 2.04 -4.10
N ASP A 201 20.14 2.64 -2.92
CA ASP A 201 20.89 2.26 -1.71
C ASP A 201 20.27 1.06 -0.98
N LEU A 202 19.08 0.61 -1.39
CA LEU A 202 18.47 -0.58 -0.80
C LEU A 202 19.34 -1.83 -1.03
N PRO A 203 19.43 -2.70 -0.03
CA PRO A 203 20.19 -3.94 -0.17
C PRO A 203 19.51 -4.89 -1.15
N GLY A 204 20.30 -5.51 -2.00
CA GLY A 204 19.84 -6.41 -3.05
C GLY A 204 19.60 -5.71 -4.37
N ASP A 205 19.11 -6.47 -5.33
CA ASP A 205 18.83 -5.96 -6.67
C ASP A 205 17.36 -5.55 -6.78
N LEU A 206 17.12 -4.44 -7.49
CA LEU A 206 15.78 -4.00 -7.84
C LEU A 206 15.35 -4.74 -9.11
N HIS A 207 14.22 -5.41 -9.06
CA HIS A 207 13.70 -6.24 -10.15
C HIS A 207 12.33 -5.79 -10.64
N PHE A 208 12.04 -4.49 -10.53
CA PHE A 208 10.75 -3.98 -10.98
C PHE A 208 10.49 -4.31 -12.44
N ARG A 209 9.27 -4.80 -12.73
CA ARG A 209 8.79 -5.07 -14.08
C ARG A 209 8.15 -3.85 -14.73
N LYS A 210 7.67 -2.92 -13.92
CA LYS A 210 7.02 -1.69 -14.38
C LYS A 210 7.51 -0.51 -13.55
N LEU A 211 7.93 0.54 -14.26
CA LEU A 211 8.22 1.84 -13.67
C LEU A 211 7.21 2.87 -14.19
N VAL A 212 6.55 3.58 -13.29
CA VAL A 212 5.65 4.69 -13.60
C VAL A 212 6.18 5.92 -12.89
N LEU A 213 6.57 6.93 -13.65
CA LEU A 213 7.16 8.16 -13.13
C LEU A 213 6.27 9.34 -13.52
N THR A 214 5.88 10.14 -12.53
CA THR A 214 5.04 11.33 -12.74
C THR A 214 5.84 12.56 -12.32
N TRP A 215 5.73 13.67 -13.08
CA TRP A 215 6.40 14.95 -12.79
C TRP A 215 7.94 14.92 -12.80
N CYS A 216 8.54 14.21 -13.77
CA CYS A 216 9.99 14.16 -13.92
C CYS A 216 10.58 15.52 -14.31
N SER A 217 11.60 15.97 -13.60
CA SER A 217 12.41 17.13 -13.93
C SER A 217 13.67 16.74 -14.71
N GLN A 218 14.34 17.73 -15.34
CA GLN A 218 15.60 17.50 -16.01
C GLN A 218 16.72 17.10 -15.01
N GLU A 219 16.64 17.59 -13.78
CA GLU A 219 17.59 17.27 -12.71
C GLU A 219 17.49 15.80 -12.27
N ASP A 220 16.31 15.19 -12.45
CA ASP A 220 16.07 13.81 -12.06
C ASP A 220 16.57 12.78 -13.08
N LEU A 221 16.91 13.19 -14.31
CA LEU A 221 17.26 12.27 -15.40
C LEU A 221 18.40 11.31 -15.05
N GLY A 222 19.45 11.81 -14.39
CA GLY A 222 20.58 10.96 -13.97
C GLY A 222 20.15 9.85 -13.02
N TRP A 223 19.27 10.16 -12.09
CA TRP A 223 18.71 9.21 -11.13
C TRP A 223 17.77 8.21 -11.79
N ILE A 224 16.93 8.68 -12.71
CA ILE A 224 16.02 7.85 -13.49
C ILE A 224 16.80 6.84 -14.33
N MET A 225 17.85 7.28 -15.02
CA MET A 225 18.71 6.41 -15.83
C MET A 225 19.41 5.35 -14.97
N ALA A 226 19.87 5.71 -13.78
CA ALA A 226 20.47 4.76 -12.84
C ALA A 226 19.44 3.73 -12.35
N LEU A 227 18.21 4.15 -12.07
CA LEU A 227 17.11 3.26 -11.67
C LEU A 227 16.73 2.28 -12.81
N VAL A 228 16.56 2.80 -14.04
CA VAL A 228 16.28 1.98 -15.22
C VAL A 228 17.41 0.97 -15.46
N ALA A 229 18.67 1.39 -15.36
CA ALA A 229 19.82 0.49 -15.51
C ALA A 229 19.82 -0.63 -14.46
N ARG A 230 19.41 -0.30 -13.22
CA ARG A 230 19.33 -1.30 -12.13
C ARG A 230 18.21 -2.34 -12.35
N CYS A 231 17.13 -1.95 -13.02
CA CYS A 231 15.98 -2.82 -13.30
C CYS A 231 16.04 -3.42 -14.73
N PHE A 232 17.08 -3.15 -15.53
CA PHE A 232 17.10 -3.40 -16.97
C PHE A 232 16.70 -4.83 -17.35
N ASP A 233 17.22 -5.84 -16.66
CA ASP A 233 16.98 -7.24 -16.97
C ASP A 233 15.54 -7.71 -16.71
N THR A 234 14.79 -6.96 -15.92
CA THR A 234 13.42 -7.32 -15.49
C THR A 234 12.35 -6.37 -16.00
N LEU A 235 12.75 -5.17 -16.43
CA LEU A 235 11.85 -4.10 -16.82
C LEU A 235 11.10 -4.43 -18.12
N LYS A 236 9.75 -4.46 -18.03
CA LYS A 236 8.86 -4.72 -19.16
C LYS A 236 8.08 -3.50 -19.62
N CYS A 237 7.89 -2.54 -18.71
CA CYS A 237 7.10 -1.35 -19.00
C CYS A 237 7.74 -0.14 -18.31
N PHE A 238 7.92 0.92 -19.06
CA PHE A 238 8.40 2.21 -18.57
C PHE A 238 7.44 3.31 -19.04
N ASP A 239 6.79 3.97 -18.10
CA ASP A 239 5.77 4.99 -18.33
C ASP A 239 6.17 6.29 -17.65
N ILE A 240 6.24 7.37 -18.42
CA ILE A 240 6.50 8.72 -17.91
C ILE A 240 5.26 9.58 -18.16
N ARG A 241 4.67 10.12 -17.09
CA ARG A 241 3.45 10.94 -17.13
C ARG A 241 3.75 12.38 -16.74
N ASN A 242 3.04 13.30 -17.36
CA ASN A 242 3.04 14.74 -16.98
C ASN A 242 4.42 15.39 -16.85
N SER A 243 5.37 15.01 -17.70
CA SER A 243 6.66 15.70 -17.73
C SER A 243 6.48 17.08 -18.39
N LEU A 244 6.50 18.15 -17.59
CA LEU A 244 6.29 19.53 -18.08
C LEU A 244 7.39 20.00 -19.03
N TYR A 245 8.54 19.31 -19.11
CA TYR A 245 9.70 19.73 -19.90
C TYR A 245 10.25 18.68 -20.88
N CYS A 246 9.71 17.47 -20.92
CA CYS A 246 10.23 16.41 -21.78
C CYS A 246 9.59 16.31 -23.17
N MET A 247 8.58 17.11 -23.48
CA MET A 247 7.86 17.01 -24.77
C MET A 247 8.73 17.32 -25.99
N SER A 248 9.86 17.99 -25.84
CA SER A 248 10.73 18.31 -26.99
C SER A 248 11.87 17.32 -27.24
N PHE A 249 12.19 16.46 -26.30
CA PHE A 249 13.37 15.58 -26.41
C PHE A 249 13.06 14.08 -26.54
N TRP A 250 11.87 13.63 -26.10
CA TRP A 250 11.54 12.20 -25.97
C TRP A 250 10.63 11.64 -27.08
N LEU A 251 10.18 12.48 -28.03
CA LEU A 251 9.46 11.99 -29.23
C LEU A 251 10.36 11.26 -30.23
N LEU A 252 11.65 11.17 -29.94
CA LEU A 252 12.62 10.40 -30.73
C LEU A 252 12.96 9.09 -29.97
N HIS A 253 12.22 8.04 -30.29
CA HIS A 253 12.61 6.63 -30.15
C HIS A 253 12.74 6.01 -28.74
N TRP A 254 11.64 5.76 -28.07
CA TRP A 254 11.60 4.61 -27.15
C TRP A 254 10.24 3.92 -27.21
N ASP A 255 9.86 3.40 -28.39
CA ASP A 255 8.96 2.27 -28.46
C ASP A 255 9.74 1.02 -27.99
N LEU A 256 10.11 0.98 -26.73
CA LEU A 256 10.54 -0.24 -26.07
C LEU A 256 9.29 -1.00 -25.55
N CYS A 257 8.39 -1.35 -26.46
CA CYS A 257 7.64 -2.59 -26.31
C CYS A 257 8.63 -3.72 -26.56
N LEU A 258 9.31 -4.15 -25.50
CA LEU A 258 10.04 -5.39 -25.50
C LEU A 258 9.00 -6.51 -25.62
N THR A 259 8.79 -6.99 -26.88
CA THR A 259 8.08 -8.24 -27.20
C THR A 259 8.76 -9.44 -26.55
#